data_27ebe3c3a163be3a64a0494eb1836d3c
#
_entry.id   27ebe3c3a163be3a64a0494eb1836d3c
#
_cell.length_a   1.000
_cell.length_b   1.000
_cell.length_c   1.000
_cell.angle_alpha   90.00
_cell.angle_beta   90.00
_cell.angle_gamma   90.00
#
_symmetry.space_group_name_H-M   'P 1'
#
loop_
_entity.id
_entity.type
_entity.pdbx_description
1 polymer ?
#
loop_
_entity_poly.entity_id
_entity_poly.type
_entity_poly.pdbx_seq_one_letter_code
_entity_poly.pdbx_strand_id
1 'polypeptide(L)'
;KWSGGYVWACKNYDGDVQSDTVAQGFGSLGLMTSVLMTPDGQIVEAEAARGTVTRHYRQHQQGKETSTNSIASIFAWTGGLKHRAKLDGNEALARFATTLEKVCVQTVEDGWMTKDLALLVGPDQKWLTTMGYLEKVDEYLNKALAG
;
A
#
# COMPACT_ATOMS: atom_id res chain seq x y z
N LYS A 1 -15.61 27.98 12.24
CA LYS A 1 -16.56 26.90 11.86
C LYS A 1 -16.39 26.68 10.35
N TRP A 2 -15.76 25.59 9.98
CA TRP A 2 -15.49 25.27 8.58
C TRP A 2 -16.50 24.24 8.12
N SER A 3 -17.05 24.44 6.95
CA SER A 3 -18.01 23.52 6.34
C SER A 3 -17.41 22.63 5.26
N GLY A 4 -16.10 22.64 5.13
CA GLY A 4 -15.36 21.84 4.14
C GLY A 4 -13.91 21.64 4.53
N GLY A 5 -13.19 20.90 3.71
CA GLY A 5 -11.77 20.66 3.88
C GLY A 5 -10.89 21.88 3.63
N TYR A 6 -9.60 21.72 3.80
CA TYR A 6 -8.59 22.73 3.48
C TYR A 6 -7.47 22.12 2.66
N VAL A 7 -6.76 22.95 1.92
CA VAL A 7 -5.55 22.57 1.20
C VAL A 7 -4.36 23.17 1.94
N TRP A 8 -3.44 22.32 2.30
CA TRP A 8 -2.18 22.72 2.93
C TRP A 8 -1.04 22.61 1.93
N ALA A 9 -0.62 23.73 1.38
CA ALA A 9 0.51 23.77 0.46
C ALA A 9 1.82 23.79 1.26
N CYS A 10 2.53 22.66 1.23
CA CYS A 10 3.83 22.50 1.86
C CYS A 10 4.96 22.53 0.82
N LYS A 11 6.16 22.95 1.23
CA LYS A 11 7.36 22.60 0.47
C LYS A 11 7.53 21.08 0.48
N ASN A 12 8.19 20.56 -0.57
CA ASN A 12 8.36 19.12 -0.76
C ASN A 12 8.81 18.40 0.53
N TYR A 13 9.91 18.84 1.13
CA TYR A 13 10.47 18.27 2.35
C TYR A 13 9.50 18.33 3.55
N ASP A 14 8.86 19.46 3.74
CA ASP A 14 7.92 19.67 4.84
C ASP A 14 6.65 18.83 4.63
N GLY A 15 6.25 18.65 3.37
CA GLY A 15 5.13 17.78 3.00
C GLY A 15 5.40 16.32 3.31
N ASP A 16 6.60 15.81 3.05
CA ASP A 16 7.02 14.45 3.37
C ASP A 16 6.94 14.21 4.89
N VAL A 17 7.52 15.08 5.69
CA VAL A 17 7.48 14.97 7.15
C VAL A 17 6.06 15.05 7.69
N GLN A 18 5.24 15.97 7.17
CA GLN A 18 3.87 16.17 7.60
C GLN A 18 3.00 14.94 7.28
N SER A 19 3.08 14.42 6.06
CA SER A 19 2.28 13.27 5.64
C SER A 19 2.65 11.99 6.40
N ASP A 20 3.95 11.75 6.64
CA ASP A 20 4.43 10.63 7.44
C ASP A 20 3.95 10.74 8.90
N THR A 21 3.98 11.95 9.47
CA THR A 21 3.52 12.19 10.84
C THR A 21 2.02 11.87 10.97
N VAL A 22 1.21 12.28 10.00
CA VAL A 22 -0.23 11.97 9.99
C VAL A 22 -0.47 10.48 9.81
N ALA A 23 0.24 9.83 8.87
CA ALA A 23 0.10 8.40 8.60
C ALA A 23 0.45 7.53 9.83
N GLN A 24 1.46 7.91 10.61
CA GLN A 24 1.78 7.24 11.87
C GLN A 24 0.64 7.29 12.89
N GLY A 25 -0.12 8.36 12.91
CA GLY A 25 -1.31 8.48 13.76
C GLY A 25 -2.41 7.48 13.44
N PHE A 26 -2.41 6.93 12.22
CA PHE A 26 -3.35 5.90 11.75
C PHE A 26 -2.77 4.47 11.77
N GLY A 27 -1.58 4.27 12.32
CA GLY A 27 -1.03 2.97 12.66
C GLY A 27 0.23 2.59 11.88
N SER A 28 0.22 2.48 10.57
CA SER A 28 1.38 1.97 9.82
C SER A 28 1.68 2.78 8.57
N LEU A 29 2.92 3.24 8.45
CA LEU A 29 3.51 3.76 7.20
C LEU A 29 3.47 2.72 6.06
N GLY A 30 3.35 1.44 6.40
CA GLY A 30 3.25 0.34 5.44
C GLY A 30 2.00 0.36 4.56
N LEU A 31 1.05 1.22 4.87
CA LEU A 31 -0.20 1.37 4.11
C LEU A 31 -0.24 2.69 3.31
N MET A 32 0.77 3.54 3.46
CA MET A 32 0.78 4.86 2.85
C MET A 32 1.39 4.84 1.44
N THR A 33 0.71 5.52 0.52
CA THR A 33 1.23 5.84 -0.81
C THR A 33 1.32 7.35 -0.99
N SER A 34 2.30 7.79 -1.76
CA SER A 34 2.47 9.16 -2.19
C SER A 34 2.19 9.28 -3.68
N VAL A 35 1.60 10.38 -4.10
CA VAL A 35 1.24 10.63 -5.50
C VAL A 35 1.63 12.04 -5.91
N LEU A 36 2.41 12.14 -6.98
CA LEU A 36 2.65 13.38 -7.71
C LEU A 36 1.81 13.38 -8.98
N MET A 37 1.20 14.50 -9.29
CA MET A 37 0.32 14.65 -10.45
C MET A 37 0.56 15.97 -11.15
N THR A 38 0.60 15.96 -12.49
CA THR A 38 0.61 17.20 -13.28
C THR A 38 -0.71 17.97 -13.13
N PRO A 39 -0.71 19.31 -13.27
CA PRO A 39 -1.93 20.10 -13.10
C PRO A 39 -3.09 19.69 -14.01
N ASP A 40 -2.79 19.17 -15.18
CA ASP A 40 -3.78 18.65 -16.16
C ASP A 40 -4.21 17.20 -15.85
N GLY A 41 -3.60 16.56 -14.85
CA GLY A 41 -3.91 15.19 -14.47
C GLY A 41 -3.49 14.12 -15.47
N GLN A 42 -2.66 14.44 -16.45
CA GLN A 42 -2.25 13.50 -17.51
C GLN A 42 -1.11 12.58 -17.06
N ILE A 43 -0.22 13.07 -16.21
CA ILE A 43 0.93 12.31 -15.73
C ILE A 43 0.82 12.14 -14.23
N VAL A 44 1.00 10.90 -13.77
CA VAL A 44 0.98 10.53 -12.36
C VAL A 44 2.21 9.69 -12.06
N GLU A 45 2.87 10.03 -10.97
CA GLU A 45 3.86 9.20 -10.31
C GLU A 45 3.29 8.75 -8.97
N ALA A 46 3.26 7.44 -8.73
CA ALA A 46 2.80 6.87 -7.47
C ALA A 46 3.92 6.03 -6.85
N GLU A 47 4.17 6.24 -5.57
CA GLU A 47 5.19 5.51 -4.83
C GLU A 47 4.68 5.03 -3.47
N ALA A 48 5.33 4.02 -2.92
CA ALA A 48 5.16 3.66 -1.52
C ALA A 48 6.01 4.62 -0.67
N ALA A 49 5.40 5.27 0.32
CA ALA A 49 6.09 6.18 1.23
C ALA A 49 7.03 5.42 2.17
N ARG A 50 8.10 4.84 1.63
CA ARG A 50 9.07 4.01 2.34
C ARG A 50 10.49 4.24 1.86
N GLY A 51 11.43 4.11 2.81
CA GLY A 51 12.84 3.94 2.48
C GLY A 51 13.14 2.53 1.92
N THR A 52 14.41 2.29 1.64
CA THR A 52 14.92 1.07 0.97
C THR A 52 14.84 -0.21 1.82
N VAL A 53 14.32 -0.16 3.06
CA VAL A 53 14.17 -1.30 3.99
C VAL A 53 15.46 -2.15 4.09
N THR A 54 16.61 -1.50 4.11
CA THR A 54 17.95 -2.12 4.05
C THR A 54 18.17 -3.19 5.11
N ARG A 55 17.57 -3.04 6.30
CA ARG A 55 17.68 -4.03 7.38
C ARG A 55 17.07 -5.37 6.97
N HIS A 56 15.85 -5.38 6.43
CA HIS A 56 15.20 -6.61 5.98
C HIS A 56 15.92 -7.20 4.76
N TYR A 57 16.38 -6.36 3.83
CA TYR A 57 17.14 -6.82 2.69
C TYR A 57 18.43 -7.53 3.10
N ARG A 58 19.19 -6.99 4.05
CA ARG A 58 20.39 -7.64 4.60
C ARG A 58 20.07 -8.97 5.30
N GLN A 59 18.97 -9.06 6.00
CA GLN A 59 18.51 -10.32 6.61
C GLN A 59 18.16 -11.35 5.52
N HIS A 60 17.45 -10.93 4.50
CA HIS A 60 17.12 -11.78 3.35
C HIS A 60 18.38 -12.30 2.64
N GLN A 61 19.38 -11.44 2.40
CA GLN A 61 20.67 -11.87 1.83
C GLN A 61 21.41 -12.92 2.68
N GLN A 62 21.14 -12.94 3.98
CA GLN A 62 21.69 -13.93 4.91
C GLN A 62 20.84 -15.21 4.99
N GLY A 63 19.83 -15.35 4.13
CA GLY A 63 18.91 -16.50 4.15
C GLY A 63 17.92 -16.50 5.32
N LYS A 64 17.74 -15.38 6.03
CA LYS A 64 16.77 -15.26 7.11
C LYS A 64 15.39 -14.89 6.57
N GLU A 65 14.37 -15.45 7.19
CA GLU A 65 12.99 -15.04 6.91
C GLU A 65 12.75 -13.58 7.30
N THR A 66 12.03 -12.88 6.46
CA THR A 66 11.65 -11.48 6.68
C THR A 66 10.15 -11.30 6.52
N SER A 67 9.59 -10.36 7.26
CA SER A 67 8.19 -9.97 7.16
C SER A 67 8.14 -8.48 6.85
N THR A 68 8.20 -8.15 5.56
CA THR A 68 8.07 -6.79 5.03
C THR A 68 6.67 -6.62 4.48
N ASN A 69 5.97 -5.61 4.95
CA ASN A 69 4.65 -5.27 4.44
C ASN A 69 4.76 -4.70 3.02
N SER A 70 4.12 -5.34 2.06
CA SER A 70 4.13 -4.96 0.64
C SER A 70 2.90 -4.17 0.20
N ILE A 71 1.93 -3.91 1.08
CA ILE A 71 0.64 -3.30 0.72
C ILE A 71 0.84 -1.93 0.07
N ALA A 72 1.66 -1.05 0.65
CA ALA A 72 1.89 0.26 0.06
C ALA A 72 2.51 0.19 -1.35
N SER A 73 3.42 -0.76 -1.59
CA SER A 73 3.97 -0.99 -2.93
C SER A 73 2.90 -1.48 -3.91
N ILE A 74 2.04 -2.40 -3.47
CA ILE A 74 0.91 -2.86 -4.28
C ILE A 74 -0.03 -1.68 -4.59
N PHE A 75 -0.35 -0.85 -3.61
CA PHE A 75 -1.24 0.31 -3.79
C PHE A 75 -0.63 1.38 -4.68
N ALA A 76 0.67 1.60 -4.66
CA ALA A 76 1.34 2.47 -5.62
C ALA A 76 1.16 1.95 -7.05
N TRP A 77 1.38 0.66 -7.28
CA TRP A 77 1.15 0.04 -8.58
C TRP A 77 -0.32 0.11 -9.02
N THR A 78 -1.26 -0.22 -8.15
CA THR A 78 -2.70 -0.15 -8.49
C THR A 78 -3.14 1.29 -8.75
N GLY A 79 -2.56 2.27 -8.06
CA GLY A 79 -2.77 3.70 -8.33
C GLY A 79 -2.37 4.06 -9.76
N GLY A 80 -1.18 3.67 -10.18
CA GLY A 80 -0.69 3.86 -11.55
C GLY A 80 -1.55 3.11 -12.59
N LEU A 81 -1.92 1.86 -12.30
CA LEU A 81 -2.78 1.06 -13.18
C LEU A 81 -4.18 1.67 -13.35
N LYS A 82 -4.79 2.18 -12.26
CA LYS A 82 -6.08 2.87 -12.33
C LYS A 82 -6.00 4.15 -13.14
N HIS A 83 -4.91 4.91 -12.98
CA HIS A 83 -4.69 6.11 -13.79
C HIS A 83 -4.55 5.75 -15.27
N ARG A 84 -3.76 4.74 -15.61
CA ARG A 84 -3.63 4.26 -16.98
C ARG A 84 -4.96 3.74 -17.54
N ALA A 85 -5.71 3.00 -16.76
CA ALA A 85 -7.04 2.53 -17.12
C ALA A 85 -7.99 3.68 -17.46
N LYS A 86 -7.95 4.76 -16.70
CA LYS A 86 -8.73 5.98 -16.95
C LYS A 86 -8.35 6.63 -18.28
N LEU A 87 -7.06 6.77 -18.57
CA LEU A 87 -6.58 7.39 -19.81
C LEU A 87 -6.95 6.57 -21.05
N ASP A 88 -6.95 5.24 -20.95
CA ASP A 88 -7.24 4.33 -22.06
C ASP A 88 -8.72 3.92 -22.17
N GLY A 89 -9.57 4.30 -21.21
CA GLY A 89 -10.92 3.78 -21.11
C GLY A 89 -10.98 2.27 -20.86
N ASN A 90 -9.96 1.69 -20.21
CA ASN A 90 -9.83 0.24 -19.98
C ASN A 90 -10.48 -0.18 -18.67
N GLU A 91 -11.77 -0.53 -18.74
CA GLU A 91 -12.55 -0.95 -17.56
C GLU A 91 -12.02 -2.26 -16.93
N ALA A 92 -11.49 -3.18 -17.73
CA ALA A 92 -10.96 -4.44 -17.22
C ALA A 92 -9.72 -4.21 -16.33
N LEU A 93 -8.83 -3.30 -16.74
CA LEU A 93 -7.66 -2.90 -15.95
C LEU A 93 -8.08 -2.16 -14.67
N ALA A 94 -9.07 -1.27 -14.76
CA ALA A 94 -9.61 -0.55 -13.58
C ALA A 94 -10.21 -1.53 -12.57
N ARG A 95 -10.98 -2.53 -13.04
CA ARG A 95 -11.57 -3.58 -12.22
C ARG A 95 -10.48 -4.43 -11.54
N PHE A 96 -9.49 -4.88 -12.30
CA PHE A 96 -8.37 -5.64 -11.74
C PHE A 96 -7.67 -4.90 -10.60
N ALA A 97 -7.25 -3.65 -10.85
CA ALA A 97 -6.54 -2.84 -9.86
C ALA A 97 -7.39 -2.61 -8.59
N THR A 98 -8.69 -2.32 -8.76
CA THR A 98 -9.61 -2.12 -7.64
C THR A 98 -9.84 -3.42 -6.86
N THR A 99 -9.94 -4.56 -7.55
CA THR A 99 -10.09 -5.87 -6.92
C THR A 99 -8.85 -6.23 -6.11
N LEU A 100 -7.67 -5.99 -6.64
CA LEU A 100 -6.41 -6.25 -5.92
C LEU A 100 -6.31 -5.43 -4.62
N GLU A 101 -6.69 -4.15 -4.63
CA GLU A 101 -6.71 -3.33 -3.41
C GLU A 101 -7.69 -3.90 -2.36
N LYS A 102 -8.91 -4.24 -2.78
CA LYS A 102 -9.91 -4.85 -1.89
C LYS A 102 -9.42 -6.16 -1.29
N VAL A 103 -8.78 -6.98 -2.09
CA VAL A 103 -8.22 -8.27 -1.66
C VAL A 103 -7.11 -8.06 -0.64
N CYS A 104 -6.21 -7.08 -0.82
CA CYS A 104 -5.18 -6.77 0.17
C CYS A 104 -5.80 -6.40 1.54
N VAL A 105 -6.85 -5.57 1.53
CA VAL A 105 -7.57 -5.18 2.76
C VAL A 105 -8.24 -6.40 3.39
N GLN A 106 -9.01 -7.17 2.60
CA GLN A 106 -9.71 -8.35 3.09
C GLN A 106 -8.76 -9.39 3.69
N THR A 107 -7.59 -9.59 3.06
CA THR A 107 -6.58 -10.51 3.58
C THR A 107 -6.13 -10.13 5.00
N VAL A 108 -5.94 -8.82 5.25
CA VAL A 108 -5.58 -8.32 6.57
C VAL A 108 -6.75 -8.44 7.57
N GLU A 109 -7.97 -8.10 7.14
CA GLU A 109 -9.18 -8.20 7.98
C GLU A 109 -9.46 -9.65 8.41
N ASP A 110 -9.16 -10.62 7.54
CA ASP A 110 -9.26 -12.05 7.84
C ASP A 110 -8.10 -12.58 8.74
N GLY A 111 -7.22 -11.69 9.20
CA GLY A 111 -6.14 -12.01 10.14
C GLY A 111 -4.83 -12.46 9.48
N TRP A 112 -4.72 -12.40 8.15
CA TRP A 112 -3.50 -12.73 7.41
C TRP A 112 -2.71 -11.46 7.11
N MET A 113 -1.66 -11.22 7.88
CA MET A 113 -0.92 -9.95 7.81
C MET A 113 0.57 -10.12 8.08
N THR A 114 1.34 -9.11 7.73
CA THR A 114 2.76 -9.02 8.06
C THR A 114 2.98 -8.60 9.51
N LYS A 115 4.20 -8.79 9.99
CA LYS A 115 4.55 -8.61 11.41
C LYS A 115 4.29 -7.20 11.93
N ASP A 116 4.50 -6.16 11.11
CA ASP A 116 4.26 -4.78 11.49
C ASP A 116 2.79 -4.54 11.87
N LEU A 117 1.86 -5.06 11.08
CA LEU A 117 0.43 -4.95 11.37
C LEU A 117 0.01 -5.83 12.54
N ALA A 118 0.53 -7.05 12.61
CA ALA A 118 0.23 -7.95 13.72
C ALA A 118 0.60 -7.37 15.08
N LEU A 119 1.73 -6.68 15.17
CA LEU A 119 2.16 -5.99 16.40
C LEU A 119 1.22 -4.86 16.83
N LEU A 120 0.47 -4.26 15.88
CA LEU A 120 -0.56 -3.25 16.20
C LEU A 120 -1.84 -3.89 16.73
N VAL A 121 -2.16 -5.11 16.29
CA VAL A 121 -3.35 -5.84 16.77
C VAL A 121 -3.13 -6.37 18.19
N GLY A 122 -1.97 -6.99 18.44
CA GLY A 122 -1.65 -7.49 19.75
C GLY A 122 -0.60 -8.63 19.76
N PRO A 123 -0.14 -9.03 20.94
CA PRO A 123 0.95 -10.01 21.07
C PRO A 123 0.58 -11.42 20.57
N ASP A 124 -0.69 -11.76 20.58
CA ASP A 124 -1.18 -13.10 20.19
C ASP A 124 -1.52 -13.19 18.69
N GLN A 125 -1.47 -12.08 17.96
CA GLN A 125 -1.75 -12.05 16.53
C GLN A 125 -0.63 -12.75 15.75
N LYS A 126 -0.98 -13.80 15.02
CA LYS A 126 -0.05 -14.49 14.11
C LYS A 126 0.26 -13.58 12.90
N TRP A 127 1.44 -13.73 12.37
CA TRP A 127 1.89 -12.99 11.20
C TRP A 127 2.50 -13.90 10.15
N LEU A 128 2.56 -13.41 8.93
CA LEU A 128 3.14 -14.09 7.77
C LEU A 128 4.49 -13.45 7.39
N THR A 129 5.34 -14.25 6.78
CA THR A 129 6.50 -13.73 6.04
C THR A 129 6.04 -12.89 4.86
N THR A 130 6.96 -12.11 4.26
CA THR A 130 6.66 -11.36 3.03
C THR A 130 6.07 -12.25 1.95
N MET A 131 6.69 -13.40 1.68
CA MET A 131 6.20 -14.33 0.65
C MET A 131 4.87 -14.95 1.03
N GLY A 132 4.71 -15.41 2.28
CA GLY A 132 3.45 -15.99 2.75
C GLY A 132 2.28 -15.01 2.67
N TYR A 133 2.52 -13.71 2.88
CA TYR A 133 1.50 -12.69 2.67
C TYR A 133 1.14 -12.53 1.19
N LEU A 134 2.13 -12.46 0.30
CA LEU A 134 1.89 -12.35 -1.16
C LEU A 134 1.16 -13.57 -1.71
N GLU A 135 1.52 -14.78 -1.29
CA GLU A 135 0.82 -16.02 -1.66
C GLU A 135 -0.65 -15.99 -1.20
N LYS A 136 -0.91 -15.43 -0.02
CA LYS A 136 -2.28 -15.31 0.49
C LYS A 136 -3.09 -14.29 -0.30
N VAL A 137 -2.49 -13.16 -0.67
CA VAL A 137 -3.12 -12.16 -1.56
C VAL A 137 -3.41 -12.78 -2.93
N ASP A 138 -2.48 -13.55 -3.50
CA ASP A 138 -2.69 -14.23 -4.78
C ASP A 138 -3.87 -15.22 -4.73
N GLU A 139 -3.95 -16.03 -3.66
CA GLU A 139 -5.07 -16.95 -3.46
C GLU A 139 -6.42 -16.21 -3.46
N TYR A 140 -6.51 -15.10 -2.71
CA TYR A 140 -7.74 -14.31 -2.62
C TYR A 140 -8.06 -13.59 -3.94
N LEU A 141 -7.03 -13.08 -4.62
CA LEU A 141 -7.20 -12.41 -5.91
C LEU A 141 -7.76 -13.38 -6.98
N ASN A 142 -7.19 -14.58 -7.07
CA ASN A 142 -7.65 -15.59 -8.02
C ASN A 142 -9.12 -15.97 -7.76
N LYS A 143 -9.51 -16.11 -6.49
CA LYS A 143 -10.92 -16.34 -6.13
C LYS A 143 -11.82 -15.18 -6.53
N ALA A 144 -11.40 -13.95 -6.29
CA ALA A 144 -12.18 -12.75 -6.60
C ALA A 144 -12.31 -12.46 -8.10
N LEU A 145 -11.36 -12.91 -8.91
CA LEU A 145 -11.38 -12.73 -10.37
C LEU A 145 -12.12 -13.86 -11.09
N ALA A 146 -12.29 -15.03 -10.46
CA ALA A 146 -13.00 -16.18 -11.04
C ALA A 146 -14.53 -16.08 -10.93
N GLY A 147 -15.06 -15.20 -10.09
CA GLY A 147 -16.51 -14.90 -9.95
C GLY A 147 -16.88 -13.61 -10.66
#